data_f3c768ca6276aaf03c841b0e642c71fc
#
_entry.id   f3c768ca6276aaf03c841b0e642c71fc
#
_cell.length_a   1.000
_cell.length_b   1.000
_cell.length_c   1.000
_cell.angle_alpha   90.00
_cell.angle_beta   90.00
_cell.angle_gamma   90.00
#
_symmetry.space_group_name_H-M   'P 1'
#
loop_
_entity.id
_entity.type
_entity.pdbx_description
1 polymer ?
#
loop_
_entity_poly.entity_id
_entity_poly.type
_entity_poly.pdbx_seq_one_letter_code
_entity_poly.pdbx_strand_id
1 'polypeptide(L)'
;MTTVASFNVDYLQYLTPNGELVGNKKPAIASDFEKLKSIYELMVLTRTFDTKAVALQRTGKLGTYASCLGHEAVHIGIGSAMAEADVFAPMYREYGAQFYRGVKMSEVLLYWGGDERGSNFSGPQHDFPWCVPIATQCTHAAGAALAFKLRGEKRAAVSVVGDGGSSKGDFLEAINAASAFQLPMVMMIVNNQWAISVPRKKQSQGRTLAQKGLAGGLPSIQVDGNDYIAVYTAVKSALKRAYEGKGASVIEAITYRLSDHTTADDASRYRPNDEVENARQFEPI
;
A
#
# COMPACT_ATOMS: atom_id res chain seq x y z
N MET A 1 -31.16 -22.16 15.74
CA MET A 1 -30.48 -21.04 15.00
C MET A 1 -29.87 -21.62 13.75
N THR A 2 -29.97 -20.92 12.61
CA THR A 2 -29.40 -21.35 11.33
C THR A 2 -28.35 -20.31 10.90
N THR A 3 -27.14 -20.75 10.53
CA THR A 3 -26.12 -19.86 9.96
C THR A 3 -26.52 -19.47 8.55
N VAL A 4 -26.68 -18.17 8.30
CA VAL A 4 -27.05 -17.63 6.97
C VAL A 4 -25.84 -17.41 6.08
N ALA A 5 -24.69 -17.02 6.67
CA ALA A 5 -23.44 -16.82 5.97
C ALA A 5 -22.25 -16.99 6.90
N SER A 6 -21.12 -17.44 6.35
CA SER A 6 -19.83 -17.49 7.03
C SER A 6 -18.75 -16.94 6.10
N PHE A 7 -17.76 -16.21 6.67
CA PHE A 7 -16.69 -15.56 5.91
C PHE A 7 -15.34 -15.86 6.52
N ASN A 8 -14.34 -16.07 5.66
CA ASN A 8 -12.97 -16.28 6.05
C ASN A 8 -12.08 -15.17 5.48
N VAL A 9 -11.02 -14.83 6.19
CA VAL A 9 -9.90 -14.04 5.68
C VAL A 9 -8.68 -14.94 5.68
N ASP A 10 -8.16 -15.23 4.48
CA ASP A 10 -6.94 -16.01 4.33
C ASP A 10 -5.71 -15.12 4.53
N TYR A 11 -4.61 -15.70 5.02
CA TYR A 11 -3.30 -15.06 5.13
C TYR A 11 -2.34 -15.65 4.11
N LEU A 12 -1.71 -14.79 3.31
CA LEU A 12 -0.76 -15.19 2.27
C LEU A 12 0.66 -14.77 2.65
N GLN A 13 1.57 -15.72 2.63
CA GLN A 13 3.00 -15.56 2.82
C GLN A 13 3.72 -16.60 1.98
N TYR A 14 4.84 -16.25 1.35
CA TYR A 14 5.72 -17.15 0.60
C TYR A 14 7.12 -17.23 1.18
N LEU A 15 7.57 -16.18 1.89
CA LEU A 15 8.89 -16.15 2.52
C LEU A 15 8.75 -16.01 4.03
N THR A 16 9.57 -16.77 4.75
CA THR A 16 9.81 -16.49 6.16
C THR A 16 10.74 -15.28 6.30
N PRO A 17 10.86 -14.69 7.51
CA PRO A 17 11.84 -13.63 7.77
C PRO A 17 13.29 -14.01 7.46
N ASN A 18 13.59 -15.31 7.46
CA ASN A 18 14.93 -15.84 7.14
C ASN A 18 15.11 -16.11 5.62
N GLY A 19 14.14 -15.72 4.78
CA GLY A 19 14.18 -15.95 3.34
C GLY A 19 13.85 -17.37 2.88
N GLU A 20 13.35 -18.23 3.77
CA GLU A 20 12.94 -19.59 3.44
C GLU A 20 11.52 -19.59 2.85
N LEU A 21 11.27 -20.48 1.89
CA LEU A 21 9.95 -20.61 1.27
C LEU A 21 8.95 -21.27 2.21
N VAL A 22 7.78 -20.66 2.36
CA VAL A 22 6.64 -21.21 3.08
C VAL A 22 5.79 -22.09 2.15
N GLY A 23 5.66 -23.38 2.48
CA GLY A 23 4.84 -24.32 1.72
C GLY A 23 5.44 -24.76 0.38
N ASN A 24 4.66 -25.52 -0.39
CA ASN A 24 5.12 -26.18 -1.62
C ASN A 24 4.74 -25.44 -2.92
N LYS A 25 3.94 -24.37 -2.84
CA LYS A 25 3.48 -23.63 -4.03
C LYS A 25 4.35 -22.41 -4.26
N LYS A 26 5.10 -22.41 -5.37
CA LYS A 26 5.89 -21.28 -5.82
C LYS A 26 5.10 -20.52 -6.89
N PRO A 27 4.76 -19.23 -6.70
CA PRO A 27 4.24 -18.41 -7.80
C PRO A 27 5.33 -18.18 -8.85
N ALA A 28 4.96 -17.94 -10.11
CA ALA A 28 5.92 -17.77 -11.21
C ALA A 28 6.99 -16.72 -10.93
N ILE A 29 6.64 -15.61 -10.29
CA ILE A 29 7.57 -14.54 -9.91
C ILE A 29 8.70 -15.04 -9.00
N ALA A 30 8.47 -16.04 -8.16
CA ALA A 30 9.48 -16.59 -7.25
C ALA A 30 10.62 -17.33 -7.99
N SER A 31 10.47 -17.62 -9.28
CA SER A 31 11.48 -18.23 -10.14
C SER A 31 12.11 -17.24 -11.13
N ASP A 32 11.68 -15.99 -11.15
CA ASP A 32 12.21 -14.93 -12.00
C ASP A 32 13.29 -14.15 -11.23
N PHE A 33 14.49 -14.70 -11.17
CA PHE A 33 15.60 -14.16 -10.39
C PHE A 33 16.06 -12.78 -10.90
N GLU A 34 16.04 -12.53 -12.19
CA GLU A 34 16.42 -11.22 -12.74
C GLU A 34 15.41 -10.14 -12.31
N LYS A 35 14.14 -10.48 -12.37
CA LYS A 35 13.08 -9.59 -11.85
C LYS A 35 13.23 -9.36 -10.36
N LEU A 36 13.42 -10.41 -9.56
CA LEU A 36 13.58 -10.30 -8.11
C LEU A 36 14.81 -9.46 -7.74
N LYS A 37 15.92 -9.62 -8.47
CA LYS A 37 17.12 -8.80 -8.28
C LYS A 37 16.83 -7.32 -8.54
N SER A 38 16.19 -6.99 -9.68
CA SER A 38 15.83 -5.61 -10.00
C SER A 38 14.87 -5.00 -8.98
N ILE A 39 13.97 -5.79 -8.42
CA ILE A 39 13.05 -5.37 -7.35
C ILE A 39 13.82 -5.09 -6.05
N TYR A 40 14.74 -5.97 -5.67
CA TYR A 40 15.55 -5.78 -4.48
C TYR A 40 16.44 -4.53 -4.60
N GLU A 41 17.06 -4.31 -5.76
CA GLU A 41 17.81 -3.10 -6.06
C GLU A 41 16.95 -1.83 -5.87
N LEU A 42 15.69 -1.87 -6.34
CA LEU A 42 14.75 -0.75 -6.16
C LEU A 42 14.33 -0.57 -4.68
N MET A 43 14.18 -1.67 -3.93
CA MET A 43 13.90 -1.59 -2.49
C MET A 43 15.06 -0.90 -1.75
N VAL A 44 16.30 -1.31 -2.02
CA VAL A 44 17.51 -0.68 -1.45
C VAL A 44 17.61 0.79 -1.87
N LEU A 45 17.35 1.10 -3.14
CA LEU A 45 17.34 2.46 -3.64
C LEU A 45 16.26 3.33 -2.96
N THR A 46 15.07 2.78 -2.76
CA THR A 46 13.96 3.46 -2.05
C THR A 46 14.36 3.77 -0.60
N ARG A 47 14.97 2.84 0.10
CA ARG A 47 15.49 3.03 1.47
C ARG A 47 16.61 4.08 1.51
N THR A 48 17.51 4.03 0.54
CA THR A 48 18.61 5.02 0.42
C THR A 48 18.06 6.43 0.19
N PHE A 49 17.07 6.55 -0.69
CA PHE A 49 16.35 7.81 -0.93
C PHE A 49 15.68 8.31 0.36
N ASP A 50 14.94 7.44 1.05
CA ASP A 50 14.24 7.77 2.29
C ASP A 50 15.21 8.32 3.35
N THR A 51 16.33 7.64 3.57
CA THR A 51 17.39 8.08 4.48
C THR A 51 17.94 9.46 4.08
N LYS A 52 18.15 9.68 2.78
CA LYS A 52 18.61 10.96 2.26
C LYS A 52 17.60 12.08 2.45
N ALA A 53 16.30 11.80 2.22
CA ALA A 53 15.22 12.76 2.41
C ALA A 53 15.10 13.19 3.89
N VAL A 54 15.19 12.25 4.82
CA VAL A 54 15.25 12.54 6.26
C VAL A 54 16.44 13.44 6.59
N ALA A 55 17.65 13.13 6.08
CA ALA A 55 18.84 13.95 6.29
C ALA A 55 18.69 15.37 5.71
N LEU A 56 18.07 15.53 4.54
CA LEU A 56 17.78 16.83 3.95
C LEU A 56 16.82 17.65 4.82
N GLN A 57 15.80 17.01 5.37
CA GLN A 57 14.87 17.66 6.29
C GLN A 57 15.61 18.10 7.57
N ARG A 58 16.43 17.23 8.19
CA ARG A 58 17.19 17.56 9.41
C ARG A 58 18.18 18.72 9.21
N THR A 59 18.59 18.97 7.98
CA THR A 59 19.46 20.12 7.62
C THR A 59 18.69 21.34 7.08
N GLY A 60 17.35 21.35 7.19
CA GLY A 60 16.50 22.46 6.78
C GLY A 60 16.37 22.65 5.26
N LYS A 61 16.79 21.66 4.46
CA LYS A 61 16.71 21.70 2.98
C LYS A 61 15.42 21.07 2.44
N LEU A 62 14.65 20.47 3.29
CA LEU A 62 13.34 19.86 2.96
C LEU A 62 12.35 20.22 4.07
N GLY A 63 11.06 20.32 3.72
CA GLY A 63 9.99 20.46 4.69
C GLY A 63 9.73 19.16 5.46
N THR A 64 8.58 19.07 6.11
CA THR A 64 8.14 17.82 6.75
C THR A 64 8.19 16.68 5.74
N TYR A 65 8.67 15.51 6.18
CA TYR A 65 8.79 14.33 5.33
C TYR A 65 8.24 13.10 6.04
N ALA A 66 7.48 12.29 5.34
CA ALA A 66 6.93 11.03 5.86
C ALA A 66 7.80 9.86 5.39
N SER A 67 8.66 9.32 6.26
CA SER A 67 9.53 8.18 5.95
C SER A 67 8.74 6.92 5.59
N CYS A 68 9.22 6.17 4.59
CA CYS A 68 8.66 4.88 4.18
C CYS A 68 9.45 3.67 4.69
N LEU A 69 10.36 3.86 5.64
CA LEU A 69 11.18 2.81 6.21
C LEU A 69 10.32 1.64 6.74
N GLY A 70 10.59 0.44 6.24
CA GLY A 70 9.84 -0.78 6.53
C GLY A 70 8.65 -1.05 5.59
N HIS A 71 8.42 -0.21 4.59
CA HIS A 71 7.32 -0.37 3.62
C HIS A 71 7.81 -0.71 2.20
N GLU A 72 9.08 -0.97 2.01
CA GLU A 72 9.70 -1.10 0.69
C GLU A 72 9.06 -2.23 -0.11
N ALA A 73 8.90 -3.42 0.50
CA ALA A 73 8.31 -4.58 -0.17
C ALA A 73 6.85 -4.36 -0.55
N VAL A 74 6.03 -3.84 0.37
CA VAL A 74 4.60 -3.60 0.08
C VAL A 74 4.41 -2.56 -1.00
N HIS A 75 5.16 -1.46 -0.98
CA HIS A 75 5.03 -0.42 -2.00
C HIS A 75 5.43 -0.90 -3.38
N ILE A 76 6.60 -1.54 -3.49
CA ILE A 76 7.08 -2.02 -4.79
C ILE A 76 6.24 -3.21 -5.28
N GLY A 77 5.77 -4.05 -4.36
CA GLY A 77 4.84 -5.13 -4.69
C GLY A 77 3.54 -4.61 -5.32
N ILE A 78 2.99 -3.51 -4.81
CA ILE A 78 1.82 -2.84 -5.41
C ILE A 78 2.18 -2.30 -6.80
N GLY A 79 3.19 -1.42 -6.88
CA GLY A 79 3.53 -0.73 -8.12
C GLY A 79 3.90 -1.69 -9.25
N SER A 80 4.68 -2.75 -8.95
CA SER A 80 5.15 -3.72 -9.93
C SER A 80 4.08 -4.70 -10.42
N ALA A 81 2.98 -4.86 -9.69
CA ALA A 81 1.84 -5.68 -10.11
C ALA A 81 0.92 -4.96 -11.09
N MET A 82 0.91 -3.63 -11.08
CA MET A 82 0.04 -2.80 -11.91
C MET A 82 0.49 -2.79 -13.38
N ALA A 83 -0.46 -2.63 -14.29
CA ALA A 83 -0.18 -2.29 -15.69
C ALA A 83 0.12 -0.77 -15.81
N GLU A 84 0.84 -0.38 -16.85
CA GLU A 84 1.16 1.03 -17.11
C GLU A 84 -0.10 1.90 -17.23
N ALA A 85 -1.13 1.37 -17.89
CA ALA A 85 -2.40 2.05 -18.10
C ALA A 85 -3.29 2.15 -16.86
N ASP A 86 -3.01 1.40 -15.79
CA ASP A 86 -3.76 1.49 -14.54
C ASP A 86 -3.53 2.84 -13.86
N VAL A 87 -4.41 3.19 -12.95
CA VAL A 87 -4.32 4.42 -12.17
C VAL A 87 -3.97 4.12 -10.73
N PHE A 88 -2.91 4.72 -10.25
CA PHE A 88 -2.52 4.67 -8.86
C PHE A 88 -3.01 5.89 -8.09
N ALA A 89 -3.69 5.67 -6.97
CA ALA A 89 -4.14 6.71 -6.05
C ALA A 89 -3.42 6.52 -4.69
N PRO A 90 -2.22 7.12 -4.55
CA PRO A 90 -1.41 6.97 -3.34
C PRO A 90 -1.98 7.82 -2.20
N MET A 91 -1.55 7.50 -0.99
CA MET A 91 -1.65 8.37 0.16
C MET A 91 -0.51 9.43 0.11
N TYR A 92 0.51 9.31 0.94
CA TYR A 92 1.68 10.22 0.96
C TYR A 92 3.00 9.51 1.32
N ARG A 93 3.02 8.19 1.33
CA ARG A 93 4.19 7.39 1.75
C ARG A 93 4.64 6.36 0.70
N GLU A 94 3.90 6.14 -0.35
CA GLU A 94 4.05 5.01 -1.28
C GLU A 94 5.16 5.24 -2.32
N TYR A 95 6.30 5.80 -1.92
CA TYR A 95 7.39 6.19 -2.84
C TYR A 95 7.92 5.02 -3.65
N GLY A 96 8.10 3.84 -3.04
CA GLY A 96 8.55 2.66 -3.77
C GLY A 96 7.63 2.26 -4.92
N ALA A 97 6.31 2.35 -4.74
CA ALA A 97 5.34 2.12 -5.80
C ALA A 97 5.44 3.19 -6.90
N GLN A 98 5.57 4.46 -6.49
CA GLN A 98 5.70 5.58 -7.40
C GLN A 98 6.99 5.51 -8.22
N PHE A 99 8.13 5.16 -7.59
CA PHE A 99 9.41 5.00 -8.31
C PHE A 99 9.34 3.88 -9.34
N TYR A 100 8.74 2.74 -8.97
CA TYR A 100 8.54 1.67 -9.95
C TYR A 100 7.67 2.12 -11.12
N ARG A 101 6.68 2.97 -10.91
CA ARG A 101 5.78 3.51 -11.93
C ARG A 101 6.39 4.70 -12.69
N GLY A 102 7.58 5.15 -12.35
CA GLY A 102 8.32 6.16 -13.09
C GLY A 102 8.26 7.58 -12.53
N VAL A 103 7.71 7.79 -11.33
CA VAL A 103 7.85 9.07 -10.61
C VAL A 103 9.32 9.27 -10.27
N LYS A 104 9.83 10.46 -10.54
CA LYS A 104 11.23 10.79 -10.25
C LYS A 104 11.43 11.14 -8.77
N MET A 105 12.54 10.74 -8.20
CA MET A 105 12.93 11.11 -6.83
C MET A 105 12.96 12.62 -6.61
N SER A 106 13.35 13.38 -7.63
CA SER A 106 13.33 14.85 -7.60
C SER A 106 11.92 15.42 -7.48
N GLU A 107 10.91 14.78 -8.07
CA GLU A 107 9.49 15.20 -7.96
C GLU A 107 9.00 15.02 -6.51
N VAL A 108 9.36 13.90 -5.88
CA VAL A 108 9.07 13.66 -4.45
C VAL A 108 9.74 14.71 -3.56
N LEU A 109 11.01 15.05 -3.83
CA LEU A 109 11.72 16.08 -3.07
C LEU A 109 11.14 17.48 -3.29
N LEU A 110 10.72 17.81 -4.50
CA LEU A 110 10.03 19.08 -4.80
C LEU A 110 8.75 19.20 -3.97
N TYR A 111 7.90 18.16 -3.99
CA TYR A 111 6.66 18.15 -3.21
C TYR A 111 6.90 18.40 -1.72
N TRP A 112 7.79 17.62 -1.11
CA TRP A 112 8.13 17.78 0.32
C TRP A 112 8.94 19.04 0.62
N GLY A 113 9.50 19.66 -0.40
CA GLY A 113 10.10 21.00 -0.36
C GLY A 113 9.07 22.15 -0.41
N GLY A 114 7.79 21.84 -0.60
CA GLY A 114 6.70 22.82 -0.70
C GLY A 114 6.46 23.35 -2.12
N ASP A 115 6.97 22.66 -3.14
CA ASP A 115 6.77 23.03 -4.55
C ASP A 115 5.74 22.08 -5.20
N GLU A 116 4.57 22.63 -5.53
CA GLU A 116 3.43 21.88 -6.12
C GLU A 116 3.78 21.21 -7.45
N ARG A 117 4.80 21.71 -8.17
CA ARG A 117 5.28 21.07 -9.41
C ARG A 117 5.75 19.65 -9.20
N GLY A 118 6.14 19.29 -7.96
CA GLY A 118 6.43 17.91 -7.58
C GLY A 118 5.26 16.96 -7.73
N SER A 119 4.01 17.43 -7.75
CA SER A 119 2.81 16.63 -7.97
C SER A 119 2.46 16.40 -9.45
N ASN A 120 3.15 17.08 -10.37
CA ASN A 120 2.97 16.90 -11.81
C ASN A 120 4.00 15.91 -12.36
N PHE A 121 3.69 14.63 -12.21
CA PHE A 121 4.61 13.54 -12.55
C PHE A 121 4.93 13.50 -14.05
N SER A 122 6.21 13.43 -14.37
CA SER A 122 6.67 13.33 -15.77
C SER A 122 6.53 11.91 -16.36
N GLY A 123 6.39 10.89 -15.52
CA GLY A 123 6.24 9.49 -15.91
C GLY A 123 4.77 9.04 -15.96
N PRO A 124 4.14 8.67 -14.83
CA PRO A 124 2.80 8.11 -14.82
C PRO A 124 1.73 9.21 -14.92
N GLN A 125 1.39 9.63 -16.14
CA GLN A 125 0.47 10.75 -16.39
C GLN A 125 -0.97 10.54 -15.89
N HIS A 126 -1.35 9.30 -15.60
CA HIS A 126 -2.69 8.96 -15.12
C HIS A 126 -2.77 8.74 -13.61
N ASP A 127 -1.64 8.68 -12.92
CA ASP A 127 -1.62 8.52 -11.47
C ASP A 127 -2.06 9.80 -10.78
N PHE A 128 -2.79 9.64 -9.69
CA PHE A 128 -3.16 10.77 -8.85
C PHE A 128 -1.95 11.32 -8.08
N PRO A 129 -1.91 12.63 -7.78
CA PRO A 129 -0.92 13.20 -6.87
C PRO A 129 -1.14 12.66 -5.45
N TRP A 130 -0.20 12.97 -4.54
CA TRP A 130 -0.32 12.59 -3.14
C TRP A 130 -1.60 13.14 -2.50
N CYS A 131 -2.27 12.30 -1.72
CA CYS A 131 -3.47 12.65 -1.00
C CYS A 131 -3.18 12.69 0.51
N VAL A 132 -2.99 13.88 1.06
CA VAL A 132 -2.80 14.08 2.50
C VAL A 132 -4.11 13.99 3.29
N PRO A 133 -5.27 14.49 2.78
CA PRO A 133 -6.56 14.21 3.39
C PRO A 133 -6.84 12.71 3.44
N ILE A 134 -6.88 12.17 4.67
CA ILE A 134 -6.87 10.72 4.90
C ILE A 134 -8.08 10.02 4.26
N ALA A 135 -7.80 8.97 3.49
CA ALA A 135 -8.74 8.08 2.79
C ALA A 135 -9.51 8.71 1.60
N THR A 136 -9.38 10.01 1.32
CA THR A 136 -10.05 10.67 0.18
C THR A 136 -9.61 10.07 -1.16
N GLN A 137 -8.35 9.62 -1.29
CA GLN A 137 -7.86 8.93 -2.49
C GLN A 137 -8.65 7.66 -2.83
N CYS A 138 -9.29 7.02 -1.84
CA CYS A 138 -10.09 5.82 -2.09
C CYS A 138 -11.36 6.16 -2.88
N THR A 139 -12.02 7.29 -2.57
CA THR A 139 -13.20 7.76 -3.31
C THR A 139 -12.81 8.27 -4.70
N HIS A 140 -11.65 8.94 -4.83
CA HIS A 140 -11.12 9.34 -6.15
C HIS A 140 -10.83 8.12 -7.03
N ALA A 141 -10.20 7.07 -6.48
CA ALA A 141 -9.95 5.84 -7.20
C ALA A 141 -11.26 5.13 -7.62
N ALA A 142 -12.29 5.16 -6.76
CA ALA A 142 -13.61 4.63 -7.11
C ALA A 142 -14.23 5.39 -8.28
N GLY A 143 -14.08 6.72 -8.31
CA GLY A 143 -14.51 7.55 -9.44
C GLY A 143 -13.79 7.22 -10.75
N ALA A 144 -12.46 7.06 -10.71
CA ALA A 144 -11.66 6.64 -11.86
C ALA A 144 -12.07 5.24 -12.35
N ALA A 145 -12.23 4.29 -11.43
CA ALA A 145 -12.67 2.93 -11.76
C ALA A 145 -14.10 2.91 -12.38
N LEU A 146 -15.00 3.78 -11.90
CA LEU A 146 -16.31 3.95 -12.51
C LEU A 146 -16.20 4.47 -13.94
N ALA A 147 -15.34 5.46 -14.20
CA ALA A 147 -15.10 5.97 -15.55
C ALA A 147 -14.58 4.86 -16.48
N PHE A 148 -13.64 4.01 -16.04
CA PHE A 148 -13.15 2.88 -16.84
C PHE A 148 -14.27 1.90 -17.17
N LYS A 149 -15.10 1.56 -16.19
CA LYS A 149 -16.24 0.67 -16.41
C LYS A 149 -17.23 1.25 -17.43
N LEU A 150 -17.60 2.52 -17.28
CA LEU A 150 -18.54 3.19 -18.20
C LEU A 150 -18.01 3.29 -19.63
N ARG A 151 -16.68 3.42 -19.79
CA ARG A 151 -16.02 3.46 -21.10
C ARG A 151 -15.66 2.10 -21.67
N GLY A 152 -15.88 1.01 -20.92
CA GLY A 152 -15.48 -0.34 -21.33
C GLY A 152 -13.95 -0.55 -21.41
N GLU A 153 -13.16 0.25 -20.66
CA GLU A 153 -11.71 0.17 -20.66
C GLU A 153 -11.23 -0.98 -19.76
N LYS A 154 -10.25 -1.76 -20.24
CA LYS A 154 -9.59 -2.80 -19.43
C LYS A 154 -8.48 -2.20 -18.57
N ARG A 155 -8.85 -1.39 -17.63
CA ARG A 155 -7.99 -0.69 -16.68
C ARG A 155 -8.55 -0.85 -15.28
N ALA A 156 -7.69 -0.71 -14.29
CA ALA A 156 -8.08 -0.71 -12.87
C ALA A 156 -7.53 0.51 -12.16
N ALA A 157 -8.18 0.89 -11.05
CA ALA A 157 -7.66 1.85 -10.11
C ALA A 157 -7.17 1.14 -8.84
N VAL A 158 -5.98 1.50 -8.36
CA VAL A 158 -5.41 0.99 -7.12
C VAL A 158 -5.29 2.13 -6.12
N SER A 159 -5.95 2.03 -4.98
CA SER A 159 -5.79 2.98 -3.88
C SER A 159 -5.07 2.36 -2.69
N VAL A 160 -4.35 3.17 -1.94
CA VAL A 160 -3.67 2.76 -0.71
C VAL A 160 -4.16 3.60 0.45
N VAL A 161 -4.39 2.95 1.59
CA VAL A 161 -4.75 3.60 2.85
C VAL A 161 -3.98 2.94 3.99
N GLY A 162 -3.61 3.71 5.01
CA GLY A 162 -3.05 3.17 6.24
C GLY A 162 -4.12 2.52 7.14
N ASP A 163 -3.67 1.77 8.16
CA ASP A 163 -4.55 1.18 9.17
C ASP A 163 -5.49 2.22 9.79
N GLY A 164 -4.95 3.40 10.15
CA GLY A 164 -5.75 4.52 10.65
C GLY A 164 -6.78 5.03 9.67
N GLY A 165 -6.38 5.25 8.44
CA GLY A 165 -7.26 5.71 7.38
C GLY A 165 -8.40 4.75 7.06
N SER A 166 -8.18 3.44 7.27
CA SER A 166 -9.24 2.44 7.10
C SER A 166 -10.44 2.61 8.05
N SER A 167 -10.31 3.47 9.08
CA SER A 167 -11.40 3.78 10.01
C SER A 167 -12.20 5.02 9.61
N LYS A 168 -11.80 5.74 8.55
CA LYS A 168 -12.58 6.87 8.02
C LYS A 168 -13.77 6.41 7.17
N GLY A 169 -14.83 7.23 7.18
CA GLY A 169 -16.03 7.03 6.37
C GLY A 169 -15.72 6.86 4.89
N ASP A 170 -14.88 7.76 4.32
CA ASP A 170 -14.48 7.73 2.91
C ASP A 170 -14.02 6.34 2.43
N PHE A 171 -13.27 5.61 3.28
CA PHE A 171 -12.83 4.26 2.94
C PHE A 171 -14.00 3.26 2.87
N LEU A 172 -14.91 3.31 3.83
CA LEU A 172 -16.08 2.43 3.86
C LEU A 172 -17.06 2.77 2.75
N GLU A 173 -17.22 4.04 2.41
CA GLU A 173 -18.03 4.51 1.30
C GLU A 173 -17.45 4.09 -0.05
N ALA A 174 -16.11 4.16 -0.21
CA ALA A 174 -15.42 3.64 -1.39
C ALA A 174 -15.63 2.11 -1.54
N ILE A 175 -15.55 1.34 -0.46
CA ILE A 175 -15.86 -0.10 -0.45
C ILE A 175 -17.30 -0.33 -0.92
N ASN A 176 -18.27 0.40 -0.35
CA ASN A 176 -19.68 0.25 -0.70
C ASN A 176 -19.92 0.59 -2.18
N ALA A 177 -19.40 1.71 -2.66
CA ALA A 177 -19.52 2.09 -4.07
C ALA A 177 -18.85 1.07 -5.00
N ALA A 178 -17.62 0.64 -4.66
CA ALA A 178 -16.89 -0.34 -5.46
C ALA A 178 -17.61 -1.69 -5.54
N SER A 179 -18.27 -2.11 -4.46
CA SER A 179 -19.08 -3.32 -4.43
C SER A 179 -20.35 -3.16 -5.23
N ALA A 180 -21.16 -2.14 -4.92
CA ALA A 180 -22.48 -1.93 -5.54
C ALA A 180 -22.37 -1.75 -7.06
N PHE A 181 -21.35 -1.04 -7.51
CA PHE A 181 -21.11 -0.81 -8.94
C PHE A 181 -20.12 -1.81 -9.56
N GLN A 182 -19.64 -2.82 -8.84
CA GLN A 182 -18.65 -3.80 -9.32
C GLN A 182 -17.50 -3.13 -10.07
N LEU A 183 -16.84 -2.17 -9.41
CA LEU A 183 -15.81 -1.34 -10.02
C LEU A 183 -14.51 -2.11 -10.22
N PRO A 184 -13.75 -1.89 -11.31
CA PRO A 184 -12.41 -2.47 -11.50
C PRO A 184 -11.40 -1.76 -10.58
N MET A 185 -11.39 -2.14 -9.30
CA MET A 185 -10.61 -1.45 -8.27
C MET A 185 -9.93 -2.42 -7.31
N VAL A 186 -8.74 -2.08 -6.86
CA VAL A 186 -8.03 -2.76 -5.76
C VAL A 186 -7.78 -1.74 -4.64
N MET A 187 -8.22 -2.07 -3.45
CA MET A 187 -8.00 -1.25 -2.26
C MET A 187 -7.00 -1.93 -1.34
N MET A 188 -5.87 -1.27 -1.12
CA MET A 188 -4.80 -1.73 -0.24
C MET A 188 -4.90 -1.05 1.12
N ILE A 189 -4.88 -1.85 2.19
CA ILE A 189 -4.69 -1.37 3.56
C ILE A 189 -3.25 -1.72 3.95
N VAL A 190 -2.37 -0.73 4.01
CA VAL A 190 -1.02 -0.90 4.54
C VAL A 190 -1.08 -0.77 6.05
N ASN A 191 -1.22 -1.92 6.71
CA ASN A 191 -1.34 -2.00 8.17
C ASN A 191 0.06 -2.01 8.80
N ASN A 192 0.56 -0.81 9.07
CA ASN A 192 1.88 -0.62 9.69
C ASN A 192 1.81 -0.51 11.22
N GLN A 193 0.69 -0.91 11.84
CA GLN A 193 0.40 -1.05 13.25
C GLN A 193 0.22 0.28 14.01
N TRP A 194 0.46 1.44 13.40
CA TRP A 194 0.43 2.73 14.09
C TRP A 194 -0.20 3.84 13.23
N ALA A 195 -1.33 4.36 13.67
CA ALA A 195 -1.93 5.57 13.10
C ALA A 195 -1.45 6.79 13.90
N ILE A 196 -0.38 7.41 13.45
CA ILE A 196 0.38 8.43 14.21
C ILE A 196 0.78 7.84 15.57
N SER A 197 0.09 8.21 16.65
CA SER A 197 0.33 7.78 18.03
C SER A 197 -0.68 6.73 18.53
N VAL A 198 -1.62 6.30 17.69
CA VAL A 198 -2.65 5.33 18.09
C VAL A 198 -2.29 3.94 17.58
N PRO A 199 -2.04 2.95 18.43
CA PRO A 199 -1.74 1.60 18.00
C PRO A 199 -2.97 0.93 17.37
N ARG A 200 -2.75 0.09 16.37
CA ARG A 200 -3.80 -0.59 15.61
C ARG A 200 -4.85 -1.26 16.50
N LYS A 201 -4.46 -1.90 17.59
CA LYS A 201 -5.36 -2.58 18.54
C LYS A 201 -6.36 -1.66 19.24
N LYS A 202 -6.06 -0.36 19.34
CA LYS A 202 -6.98 0.65 19.91
C LYS A 202 -7.90 1.26 18.85
N GLN A 203 -7.55 1.14 17.57
CA GLN A 203 -8.35 1.70 16.48
C GLN A 203 -9.52 0.83 16.04
N SER A 204 -9.35 -0.48 16.06
CA SER A 204 -10.36 -1.40 15.55
C SER A 204 -10.32 -2.71 16.36
N GLN A 205 -11.49 -3.17 16.77
CA GLN A 205 -11.67 -4.46 17.44
C GLN A 205 -11.74 -5.63 16.43
N GLY A 206 -11.85 -5.35 15.14
CA GLY A 206 -11.80 -6.38 14.10
C GLY A 206 -10.49 -7.16 14.16
N ARG A 207 -10.57 -8.48 14.07
CA ARG A 207 -9.37 -9.36 14.09
C ARG A 207 -8.39 -9.02 12.97
N THR A 208 -8.94 -8.68 11.79
CA THR A 208 -8.21 -8.17 10.63
C THR A 208 -8.89 -6.91 10.10
N LEU A 209 -8.15 -6.04 9.41
CA LEU A 209 -8.75 -4.89 8.71
C LEU A 209 -9.36 -5.31 7.36
N ALA A 210 -8.90 -6.42 6.77
CA ALA A 210 -9.49 -7.01 5.59
C ALA A 210 -10.99 -7.35 5.75
N GLN A 211 -11.46 -7.60 7.00
CA GLN A 211 -12.88 -7.81 7.30
C GLN A 211 -13.78 -6.64 6.87
N LYS A 212 -13.24 -5.42 6.75
CA LYS A 212 -13.99 -4.26 6.27
C LYS A 212 -14.45 -4.43 4.81
N GLY A 213 -13.63 -5.07 3.98
CA GLY A 213 -14.02 -5.42 2.62
C GLY A 213 -15.12 -6.48 2.58
N LEU A 214 -15.04 -7.51 3.44
CA LEU A 214 -16.10 -8.52 3.57
C LEU A 214 -17.43 -7.91 3.99
N ALA A 215 -17.40 -6.94 4.92
CA ALA A 215 -18.62 -6.23 5.33
C ALA A 215 -19.29 -5.48 4.17
N GLY A 216 -18.51 -5.02 3.18
CA GLY A 216 -19.03 -4.43 1.94
C GLY A 216 -19.28 -5.42 0.81
N GLY A 217 -19.17 -6.73 1.05
CA GLY A 217 -19.39 -7.75 0.04
C GLY A 217 -18.25 -7.97 -0.94
N LEU A 218 -17.03 -7.49 -0.62
CA LEU A 218 -15.84 -7.64 -1.46
C LEU A 218 -14.96 -8.81 -1.01
N PRO A 219 -14.37 -9.58 -1.92
CA PRO A 219 -13.33 -10.53 -1.57
C PRO A 219 -12.16 -9.81 -0.92
N SER A 220 -11.66 -10.38 0.16
CA SER A 220 -10.65 -9.75 1.00
C SER A 220 -9.62 -10.77 1.47
N ILE A 221 -8.36 -10.38 1.49
CA ILE A 221 -7.24 -11.21 1.91
C ILE A 221 -6.27 -10.41 2.78
N GLN A 222 -5.59 -11.07 3.68
CA GLN A 222 -4.46 -10.51 4.42
C GLN A 222 -3.15 -11.10 3.87
N VAL A 223 -2.10 -10.30 3.76
CA VAL A 223 -0.79 -10.73 3.27
C VAL A 223 0.33 -10.25 4.19
N ASP A 224 1.46 -10.96 4.19
CA ASP A 224 2.69 -10.42 4.74
C ASP A 224 3.17 -9.27 3.85
N GLY A 225 3.15 -8.05 4.40
CA GLY A 225 3.57 -6.84 3.69
C GLY A 225 5.08 -6.69 3.55
N ASN A 226 5.86 -7.51 4.28
CA ASN A 226 7.32 -7.56 4.17
C ASN A 226 7.77 -8.60 3.13
N ASP A 227 6.86 -9.46 2.68
CA ASP A 227 7.08 -10.43 1.61
C ASP A 227 6.61 -9.85 0.26
N TYR A 228 7.57 -9.37 -0.53
CA TYR A 228 7.30 -8.83 -1.87
C TYR A 228 6.51 -9.82 -2.75
N ILE A 229 6.84 -11.12 -2.69
CA ILE A 229 6.21 -12.15 -3.54
C ILE A 229 4.74 -12.31 -3.17
N ALA A 230 4.42 -12.27 -1.88
CA ALA A 230 3.04 -12.34 -1.39
C ALA A 230 2.22 -11.11 -1.82
N VAL A 231 2.76 -9.91 -1.61
CA VAL A 231 2.10 -8.65 -2.01
C VAL A 231 1.87 -8.63 -3.52
N TYR A 232 2.91 -8.86 -4.31
CA TYR A 232 2.82 -8.88 -5.78
C TYR A 232 1.76 -9.88 -6.27
N THR A 233 1.76 -11.09 -5.73
CA THR A 233 0.84 -12.17 -6.13
C THR A 233 -0.61 -11.82 -5.80
N ALA A 234 -0.86 -11.28 -4.60
CA ALA A 234 -2.20 -10.87 -4.18
C ALA A 234 -2.73 -9.71 -5.03
N VAL A 235 -1.91 -8.67 -5.24
CA VAL A 235 -2.31 -7.51 -6.06
C VAL A 235 -2.53 -7.94 -7.50
N LYS A 236 -1.66 -8.78 -8.09
CA LYS A 236 -1.81 -9.30 -9.45
C LYS A 236 -3.10 -10.09 -9.61
N SER A 237 -3.45 -10.92 -8.63
CA SER A 237 -4.70 -11.69 -8.62
C SER A 237 -5.93 -10.77 -8.55
N ALA A 238 -5.89 -9.75 -7.69
CA ALA A 238 -6.97 -8.78 -7.55
C ALA A 238 -7.15 -7.93 -8.83
N LEU A 239 -6.05 -7.50 -9.46
CA LEU A 239 -6.09 -6.78 -10.73
C LEU A 239 -6.65 -7.64 -11.85
N LYS A 240 -6.24 -8.92 -11.93
CA LYS A 240 -6.81 -9.87 -12.89
C LYS A 240 -8.33 -9.96 -12.74
N ARG A 241 -8.81 -10.08 -11.50
CA ARG A 241 -10.24 -10.08 -11.19
C ARG A 241 -10.93 -8.81 -11.69
N ALA A 242 -10.31 -7.64 -11.45
CA ALA A 242 -10.83 -6.34 -11.88
C ALA A 242 -10.91 -6.25 -13.42
N TYR A 243 -9.88 -6.67 -14.14
CA TYR A 243 -9.86 -6.68 -15.61
C TYR A 243 -10.88 -7.65 -16.25
N GLU A 244 -11.22 -8.73 -15.53
CA GLU A 244 -12.24 -9.67 -15.92
C GLU A 244 -13.68 -9.18 -15.62
N GLY A 245 -13.85 -7.96 -15.11
CA GLY A 245 -15.15 -7.39 -14.74
C GLY A 245 -15.79 -8.02 -13.51
N LYS A 246 -15.01 -8.74 -12.69
CA LYS A 246 -15.48 -9.41 -11.46
C LYS A 246 -15.53 -8.50 -10.23
N GLY A 247 -15.35 -7.20 -10.43
CA GLY A 247 -15.42 -6.18 -9.38
C GLY A 247 -14.15 -6.03 -8.54
N ALA A 248 -14.27 -5.25 -7.47
CA ALA A 248 -13.17 -4.84 -6.62
C ALA A 248 -12.71 -5.92 -5.62
N SER A 249 -11.55 -5.67 -5.00
CA SER A 249 -10.99 -6.48 -3.91
C SER A 249 -10.33 -5.60 -2.86
N VAL A 250 -10.27 -6.09 -1.60
CA VAL A 250 -9.52 -5.46 -0.52
C VAL A 250 -8.36 -6.37 -0.11
N ILE A 251 -7.17 -5.79 0.04
CA ILE A 251 -5.96 -6.50 0.50
C ILE A 251 -5.42 -5.75 1.71
N GLU A 252 -5.27 -6.43 2.84
CA GLU A 252 -4.56 -5.91 4.01
C GLU A 252 -3.13 -6.46 3.99
N ALA A 253 -2.13 -5.58 3.91
CA ALA A 253 -0.72 -5.94 4.00
C ALA A 253 -0.19 -5.58 5.39
N ILE A 254 0.25 -6.59 6.13
CA ILE A 254 0.83 -6.43 7.46
C ILE A 254 2.29 -6.06 7.31
N THR A 255 2.65 -4.90 7.85
CA THR A 255 4.03 -4.43 7.95
C THR A 255 4.22 -3.67 9.26
N TYR A 256 5.32 -2.94 9.39
CA TYR A 256 5.58 -2.12 10.57
C TYR A 256 6.24 -0.79 10.19
N ARG A 257 5.76 0.31 10.77
CA ARG A 257 6.40 1.63 10.62
C ARG A 257 7.63 1.72 11.52
N LEU A 258 8.81 1.54 10.96
CA LEU A 258 10.07 1.53 11.71
C LEU A 258 10.55 2.92 12.13
N SER A 259 10.12 3.98 11.42
CA SER A 259 10.46 5.38 11.71
C SER A 259 9.36 6.10 12.51
N ASP A 260 9.60 7.36 12.83
CA ASP A 260 8.56 8.31 13.27
C ASP A 260 7.45 8.42 12.20
N HIS A 261 6.31 8.95 12.57
CA HIS A 261 5.21 9.16 11.61
C HIS A 261 5.63 10.10 10.48
N THR A 262 6.23 11.21 10.84
CA THR A 262 6.91 12.16 9.97
C THR A 262 8.15 12.69 10.67
N THR A 263 8.98 13.45 9.97
CA THR A 263 10.16 14.10 10.56
C THR A 263 9.82 15.21 11.58
N ALA A 264 8.54 15.58 11.70
CA ALA A 264 8.03 16.48 12.74
C ALA A 264 7.47 15.74 13.96
N ASP A 265 7.49 14.40 13.97
CA ASP A 265 7.02 13.54 15.04
C ASP A 265 8.17 13.02 15.89
N ASP A 266 7.86 12.59 17.10
CA ASP A 266 8.75 11.89 18.02
C ASP A 266 8.03 10.65 18.57
N ALA A 267 8.18 9.53 17.89
CA ALA A 267 7.51 8.28 18.23
C ALA A 267 7.96 7.69 19.56
N SER A 268 9.11 8.09 20.12
CA SER A 268 9.58 7.61 21.42
C SER A 268 8.64 8.01 22.57
N ARG A 269 7.81 9.03 22.35
CA ARG A 269 6.84 9.53 23.34
C ARG A 269 5.61 8.62 23.51
N TYR A 270 5.34 7.73 22.56
CA TYR A 270 4.12 6.91 22.58
C TYR A 270 4.33 5.44 22.15
N ARG A 271 5.46 5.11 21.55
CA ARG A 271 5.77 3.77 21.01
C ARG A 271 6.99 3.18 21.73
N PRO A 272 6.86 1.97 22.32
CA PRO A 272 7.98 1.29 22.96
C PRO A 272 9.11 0.95 21.98
N ASN A 273 10.36 1.13 22.40
CA ASN A 273 11.52 0.86 21.57
C ASN A 273 11.71 -0.64 21.28
N ASP A 274 11.41 -1.50 22.24
CA ASP A 274 11.46 -2.95 22.09
C ASP A 274 10.52 -3.47 20.99
N GLU A 275 9.36 -2.83 20.80
CA GLU A 275 8.44 -3.13 19.70
C GLU A 275 9.09 -2.84 18.34
N VAL A 276 9.82 -1.73 18.23
CA VAL A 276 10.55 -1.36 17.00
C VAL A 276 11.72 -2.31 16.74
N GLU A 277 12.50 -2.64 17.77
CA GLU A 277 13.64 -3.56 17.67
C GLU A 277 13.18 -4.97 17.25
N ASN A 278 12.08 -5.45 17.81
CA ASN A 278 11.48 -6.71 17.38
C ASN A 278 11.01 -6.67 15.93
N ALA A 279 10.37 -5.58 15.50
CA ALA A 279 9.89 -5.43 14.12
C ALA A 279 11.05 -5.35 13.11
N ARG A 280 12.22 -4.82 13.50
CA ARG A 280 13.41 -4.78 12.64
C ARG A 280 13.95 -6.15 12.26
N GLN A 281 13.69 -7.18 13.07
CA GLN A 281 14.09 -8.55 12.74
C GLN A 281 13.32 -9.14 11.55
N PHE A 282 12.23 -8.50 11.17
CA PHE A 282 11.32 -8.94 10.11
C PHE A 282 11.17 -7.90 8.99
N GLU A 283 12.06 -6.92 8.93
CA GLU A 283 12.01 -5.90 7.89
C GLU A 283 12.31 -6.47 6.49
N PRO A 284 11.83 -5.82 5.41
CA PRO A 284 11.86 -6.42 4.07
C PRO A 284 13.23 -6.39 3.37
N ILE A 285 14.28 -5.80 3.98
CA ILE A 285 15.64 -5.71 3.39
C ILE A 285 16.66 -6.21 4.40
#